data_d91a2fa3a7c4b974889ce22ba2fc2177
#
_entry.id   d91a2fa3a7c4b974889ce22ba2fc2177
#
_cell.length_a   1.000
_cell.length_b   1.000
_cell.length_c   1.000
_cell.angle_alpha   90.00
_cell.angle_beta   90.00
_cell.angle_gamma   90.00
#
_symmetry.space_group_name_H-M   'P 1'
#
loop_
_entity.id
_entity.type
_entity.pdbx_description
1 polymer ?
#
loop_
_entity_poly.entity_id
_entity_poly.type
_entity_poly.pdbx_seq_one_letter_code
_entity_poly.pdbx_strand_id
1 'polypeptide(L)'
;MKRIYVFVVSLLMTTQLFAAWSFSGGCMYFDNSQTQWNDGTIMLIIGKSTYSSVYSMMADPTTPNRWMCDLPSSGWSDAEYMAVISATKSWRSGNFGPDNLVNANHYSAAYTAGLTSTAGQGFLFTPQTTTNGCTLTLSYLGTGYNGVTFSTTEKNNCYKLDEANRQITFIFSTSAKRFNIAKSEVSKVYVYGSLSVWDKTDESYRLTNYSSDGCFYRTMPFEAVERVGNCGQVEYLFHVVKSDNSEYDVRSHSSWEGGIDSRLVFDNKMLLAMPGDDLDEIASRWQYAQYVKPLSEWNLTDSMEQARISNFRRVPGTKHLYRSYHPYDPAREQYDTEVKRLYYVRQFAEQFGINCDIALSGDMTSHAGQTYTCAGKNYTITIPEYYQTIIANNNVLYVGTQNGHTPSFNHAIYYSDGDRFAEWIQEVVEFIIDDAHPAPFQIHCALGADRTGAFCETIGALCDANWEDLSYDYYRTSEMRIEEYRHPNTIRYSLRHMCGVDPATDPNFNEAVKQHFIQGGWLTADQIAALKAKLNGTDSTTALDNQRSNEPSTRKVMKDGNLYIERNGKTYSLTGQSL
;
A
#
# COMPACT_ATOMS: atom_id res chain seq x y z
N MET A 1 21.34 91.60 -7.89
CA MET A 1 22.00 90.39 -8.37
C MET A 1 21.53 89.22 -7.49
N LYS A 2 20.56 88.43 -7.97
CA LYS A 2 20.09 87.27 -7.24
C LYS A 2 20.84 86.04 -7.80
N ARG A 3 21.55 85.30 -6.92
CA ARG A 3 22.24 84.09 -7.26
C ARG A 3 21.24 82.96 -7.12
N ILE A 4 20.95 82.25 -8.23
CA ILE A 4 20.15 81.03 -8.31
C ILE A 4 21.13 79.89 -8.02
N TYR A 5 20.90 79.12 -6.94
CA TYR A 5 21.57 77.85 -6.69
C TYR A 5 20.75 76.76 -7.34
N VAL A 6 21.30 76.12 -8.37
CA VAL A 6 20.74 74.92 -8.94
C VAL A 6 21.22 73.72 -8.12
N PHE A 7 20.32 73.09 -7.39
CA PHE A 7 20.58 71.78 -6.73
C PHE A 7 20.44 70.67 -7.77
N VAL A 8 21.55 70.07 -8.19
CA VAL A 8 21.55 68.81 -8.93
C VAL A 8 21.37 67.69 -7.93
N VAL A 9 20.16 67.14 -7.82
CA VAL A 9 19.91 65.88 -7.10
C VAL A 9 20.28 64.75 -8.06
N SER A 10 21.46 64.17 -7.86
CA SER A 10 21.82 62.90 -8.51
C SER A 10 20.99 61.79 -7.90
N LEU A 11 19.95 61.37 -8.62
CA LEU A 11 19.18 60.17 -8.30
C LEU A 11 20.09 58.96 -8.55
N LEU A 12 20.76 58.45 -7.53
CA LEU A 12 21.39 57.13 -7.55
C LEU A 12 20.24 56.11 -7.61
N MET A 13 19.85 55.70 -8.82
CA MET A 13 19.11 54.47 -9.00
C MET A 13 20.07 53.32 -8.69
N THR A 14 20.02 52.81 -7.47
CA THR A 14 20.53 51.47 -7.18
C THR A 14 19.67 50.50 -7.99
N THR A 15 20.15 50.11 -9.15
CA THR A 15 19.63 48.89 -9.81
C THR A 15 19.90 47.75 -8.85
N GLN A 16 18.90 47.29 -8.14
CA GLN A 16 18.96 45.97 -7.53
C GLN A 16 19.19 45.02 -8.70
N LEU A 17 20.42 44.52 -8.82
CA LEU A 17 20.68 43.35 -9.65
C LEU A 17 19.87 42.21 -9.02
N PHE A 18 18.70 41.96 -9.56
CA PHE A 18 17.99 40.75 -9.22
C PHE A 18 18.92 39.58 -9.53
N ALA A 19 19.08 38.68 -8.56
CA ALA A 19 19.81 37.45 -8.74
C ALA A 19 19.28 36.71 -9.98
N ALA A 20 20.19 36.39 -10.91
CA ALA A 20 19.78 35.73 -12.14
C ALA A 20 19.53 34.25 -11.88
N TRP A 21 18.37 33.79 -12.29
CA TRP A 21 18.01 32.39 -12.28
C TRP A 21 17.88 31.89 -13.73
N SER A 22 18.62 30.83 -14.07
CA SER A 22 18.52 30.23 -15.39
C SER A 22 19.00 28.79 -15.31
N PHE A 23 18.13 27.85 -15.64
CA PHE A 23 18.46 26.43 -15.62
C PHE A 23 18.40 25.86 -17.04
N SER A 24 19.49 25.24 -17.47
CA SER A 24 19.63 24.48 -18.70
C SER A 24 20.25 23.10 -18.43
N GLY A 25 19.89 22.50 -17.31
CA GLY A 25 20.45 21.25 -16.80
C GLY A 25 21.57 21.49 -15.79
N GLY A 26 22.31 20.44 -15.46
CA GLY A 26 23.33 20.38 -14.41
C GLY A 26 22.90 19.48 -13.26
N CYS A 27 23.77 19.36 -12.26
CA CYS A 27 23.52 18.52 -11.09
C CYS A 27 23.71 19.32 -9.80
N MET A 28 22.72 19.21 -8.90
CA MET A 28 22.79 19.76 -7.55
C MET A 28 23.11 18.66 -6.55
N TYR A 29 24.08 18.93 -5.71
CA TYR A 29 24.46 18.10 -4.57
C TYR A 29 24.11 18.80 -3.26
N PHE A 30 23.86 18.02 -2.22
CA PHE A 30 23.68 18.46 -0.85
C PHE A 30 24.56 17.63 0.09
N ASP A 31 25.37 18.29 0.89
CA ASP A 31 26.20 17.65 1.92
C ASP A 31 25.42 17.49 3.23
N ASN A 32 24.94 16.28 3.48
CA ASN A 32 24.18 15.92 4.68
C ASN A 32 25.09 15.51 5.87
N SER A 33 26.41 15.60 5.75
CA SER A 33 27.34 15.15 6.80
C SER A 33 27.21 15.96 8.10
N GLN A 34 26.80 17.23 8.00
CA GLN A 34 26.62 18.13 9.14
C GLN A 34 25.20 18.07 9.71
N THR A 35 24.21 17.87 8.87
CA THR A 35 22.79 17.90 9.25
C THR A 35 22.27 16.53 9.65
N GLN A 36 22.79 15.46 9.06
CA GLN A 36 22.41 14.06 9.32
C GLN A 36 20.89 13.82 9.28
N TRP A 37 20.20 14.50 8.37
CA TRP A 37 18.76 14.30 8.19
C TRP A 37 18.48 12.90 7.63
N ASN A 38 17.71 12.10 8.33
CA ASN A 38 17.46 10.69 8.03
C ASN A 38 15.99 10.26 8.20
N ASP A 39 15.10 11.19 8.51
CA ASP A 39 13.68 10.93 8.80
C ASP A 39 12.73 11.25 7.64
N GLY A 40 13.25 11.30 6.43
CA GLY A 40 12.49 11.56 5.22
C GLY A 40 13.35 11.54 3.97
N THR A 41 12.76 11.88 2.85
CA THR A 41 13.51 12.09 1.60
C THR A 41 14.11 13.48 1.60
N ILE A 42 15.40 13.59 1.28
CA ILE A 42 16.05 14.88 1.01
C ILE A 42 15.51 15.41 -0.33
N MET A 43 15.08 16.67 -0.34
CA MET A 43 14.46 17.29 -1.51
C MET A 43 15.03 18.67 -1.75
N LEU A 44 15.28 18.99 -3.02
CA LEU A 44 15.58 20.32 -3.49
C LEU A 44 14.27 21.04 -3.82
N ILE A 45 14.10 22.23 -3.31
CA ILE A 45 13.00 23.15 -3.63
C ILE A 45 13.52 24.23 -4.56
N ILE A 46 12.83 24.49 -5.65
CA ILE A 46 13.03 25.67 -6.51
C ILE A 46 11.70 26.38 -6.58
N GLY A 47 11.66 27.66 -6.22
CA GLY A 47 10.38 28.32 -6.11
C GLY A 47 10.42 29.84 -6.16
N LYS A 48 9.23 30.39 -6.11
CA LYS A 48 8.90 31.78 -5.91
C LYS A 48 7.88 31.89 -4.76
N SER A 49 7.56 33.10 -4.35
CA SER A 49 6.69 33.38 -3.19
C SER A 49 5.33 32.66 -3.22
N THR A 50 4.84 32.30 -4.41
CA THR A 50 3.48 31.74 -4.61
C THR A 50 3.45 30.31 -5.13
N TYR A 51 4.58 29.79 -5.65
CA TYR A 51 4.62 28.45 -6.23
C TYR A 51 6.03 27.88 -6.14
N SER A 52 6.13 26.58 -5.86
CA SER A 52 7.41 25.86 -5.81
C SER A 52 7.33 24.48 -6.41
N SER A 53 8.42 24.03 -7.00
CA SER A 53 8.63 22.65 -7.44
C SER A 53 9.55 21.93 -6.48
N VAL A 54 9.23 20.66 -6.27
CA VAL A 54 9.96 19.74 -5.40
C VAL A 54 10.69 18.72 -6.27
N TYR A 55 12.01 18.61 -6.06
CA TYR A 55 12.87 17.65 -6.74
C TYR A 55 13.50 16.73 -5.69
N SER A 56 13.17 15.43 -5.73
CA SER A 56 13.75 14.48 -4.78
C SER A 56 15.23 14.24 -5.08
N MET A 57 16.04 14.13 -4.04
CA MET A 57 17.45 13.82 -4.16
C MET A 57 17.70 12.34 -3.83
N MET A 58 18.66 11.74 -4.51
CA MET A 58 19.14 10.38 -4.28
C MET A 58 20.48 10.42 -3.56
N ALA A 59 20.82 9.37 -2.85
CA ALA A 59 22.19 9.22 -2.32
C ALA A 59 23.20 9.22 -3.48
N ASP A 60 24.27 9.97 -3.34
CA ASP A 60 25.38 9.97 -4.28
C ASP A 60 26.14 8.64 -4.16
N PRO A 61 26.24 7.85 -5.22
CA PRO A 61 26.88 6.55 -5.17
C PRO A 61 28.40 6.62 -4.93
N THR A 62 28.99 7.81 -5.08
CA THR A 62 30.45 8.01 -4.99
C THR A 62 30.91 8.66 -3.68
N THR A 63 30.02 9.34 -2.96
CA THR A 63 30.38 10.12 -1.78
C THR A 63 29.37 9.90 -0.65
N PRO A 64 29.75 9.26 0.45
CA PRO A 64 28.87 9.06 1.62
C PRO A 64 28.31 10.37 2.16
N ASN A 65 27.07 10.34 2.67
CA ASN A 65 26.33 11.49 3.19
C ASN A 65 26.15 12.65 2.20
N ARG A 66 26.34 12.43 0.92
CA ARG A 66 26.05 13.40 -0.13
C ARG A 66 24.84 12.94 -0.94
N TRP A 67 23.93 13.86 -1.20
CA TRP A 67 22.71 13.63 -1.96
C TRP A 67 22.76 14.40 -3.26
N MET A 68 22.09 13.92 -4.31
CA MET A 68 22.15 14.53 -5.65
C MET A 68 20.81 14.46 -6.37
N CYS A 69 20.55 15.46 -7.21
CA CYS A 69 19.50 15.44 -8.22
C CYS A 69 19.88 16.27 -9.43
N ASP A 70 19.22 16.00 -10.56
CA ASP A 70 19.37 16.83 -11.75
C ASP A 70 18.62 18.15 -11.57
N LEU A 71 19.25 19.25 -12.01
CA LEU A 71 18.61 20.55 -12.14
C LEU A 71 17.70 20.55 -13.40
N PRO A 72 16.60 21.32 -13.39
CA PRO A 72 15.72 21.43 -14.55
C PRO A 72 16.49 21.82 -15.83
N SER A 73 16.09 21.29 -16.97
CA SER A 73 16.68 21.65 -18.26
C SER A 73 16.08 22.92 -18.87
N SER A 74 15.05 23.49 -18.24
CA SER A 74 14.41 24.75 -18.66
C SER A 74 13.47 25.26 -17.57
N GLY A 75 13.03 26.49 -17.70
CA GLY A 75 12.11 27.12 -16.76
C GLY A 75 12.82 27.81 -15.59
N TRP A 76 12.02 28.36 -14.68
CA TRP A 76 12.48 29.02 -13.45
C TRP A 76 13.35 30.27 -13.66
N SER A 77 13.20 30.97 -14.79
CA SER A 77 13.83 32.29 -14.98
C SER A 77 13.30 33.35 -14.01
N ASP A 78 12.14 33.10 -13.41
CA ASP A 78 11.48 33.92 -12.39
C ASP A 78 11.57 33.28 -10.99
N ALA A 79 12.50 32.36 -10.77
CA ALA A 79 12.74 31.82 -9.43
C ALA A 79 13.20 32.91 -8.47
N GLU A 80 12.81 32.80 -7.23
CA GLU A 80 13.20 33.74 -6.15
C GLU A 80 14.11 33.06 -5.13
N TYR A 81 14.01 31.71 -5.02
CA TYR A 81 14.79 30.98 -4.05
C TYR A 81 15.01 29.50 -4.41
N MET A 82 16.01 28.92 -3.75
CA MET A 82 16.19 27.47 -3.60
C MET A 82 16.28 27.13 -2.11
N ALA A 83 15.90 25.93 -1.74
CA ALA A 83 16.07 25.41 -0.38
C ALA A 83 16.24 23.88 -0.43
N VAL A 84 16.75 23.31 0.65
CA VAL A 84 16.78 21.86 0.85
C VAL A 84 15.95 21.52 2.07
N ILE A 85 15.14 20.48 1.96
CA ILE A 85 14.30 19.97 3.05
C ILE A 85 14.50 18.45 3.20
N SER A 86 14.18 17.93 4.37
CA SER A 86 13.88 16.52 4.57
C SER A 86 12.41 16.40 4.95
N ALA A 87 11.67 15.57 4.23
CA ALA A 87 10.25 15.43 4.48
C ALA A 87 9.71 14.08 3.99
N THR A 88 8.52 13.73 4.49
CA THR A 88 7.75 12.57 4.07
C THR A 88 7.08 12.79 2.71
N LYS A 89 6.29 11.85 2.26
CA LYS A 89 5.55 11.88 0.98
C LYS A 89 4.60 13.08 0.79
N SER A 90 4.17 13.72 1.86
CA SER A 90 3.21 14.83 1.78
C SER A 90 3.74 16.07 1.06
N TRP A 91 5.06 16.20 0.93
CA TRP A 91 5.65 17.31 0.20
C TRP A 91 5.55 17.13 -1.31
N ARG A 92 4.97 18.13 -1.96
CA ARG A 92 4.68 18.13 -3.40
C ARG A 92 4.83 19.52 -4.00
N SER A 93 5.07 19.57 -5.30
CA SER A 93 5.05 20.83 -6.06
C SER A 93 3.65 21.45 -5.98
N GLY A 94 3.58 22.77 -5.81
CA GLY A 94 2.29 23.45 -5.68
C GLY A 94 2.40 24.89 -5.21
N ASN A 95 1.27 25.43 -4.79
CA ASN A 95 1.13 26.82 -4.37
C ASN A 95 1.64 27.00 -2.94
N PHE A 96 2.95 27.05 -2.76
CA PHE A 96 3.58 27.40 -1.50
C PHE A 96 4.85 28.23 -1.73
N GLY A 97 5.21 29.03 -0.75
CA GLY A 97 6.41 29.86 -0.74
C GLY A 97 7.40 29.46 0.35
N PRO A 98 8.46 30.23 0.54
CA PRO A 98 9.55 29.90 1.50
C PRO A 98 9.06 29.80 2.96
N ASP A 99 8.00 30.51 3.34
CA ASP A 99 7.46 30.46 4.70
C ASP A 99 6.85 29.10 5.06
N ASN A 100 6.49 28.31 4.06
CA ASN A 100 5.93 26.97 4.26
C ASN A 100 7.00 25.90 4.56
N LEU A 101 8.28 26.18 4.30
CA LEU A 101 9.38 25.22 4.51
C LEU A 101 9.47 24.71 5.96
N VAL A 102 9.03 25.52 6.92
CA VAL A 102 8.97 25.17 8.36
C VAL A 102 8.05 23.97 8.65
N ASN A 103 7.20 23.59 7.72
CA ASN A 103 6.31 22.43 7.85
C ASN A 103 6.98 21.10 7.45
N ALA A 104 8.23 21.12 6.94
CA ALA A 104 9.02 19.93 6.70
C ALA A 104 9.61 19.40 8.02
N ASN A 105 10.04 18.14 8.03
CA ASN A 105 10.73 17.54 9.19
C ASN A 105 12.00 18.32 9.50
N HIS A 106 12.77 18.62 8.44
CA HIS A 106 13.93 19.51 8.49
C HIS A 106 13.94 20.42 7.27
N TYR A 107 14.50 21.61 7.41
CA TYR A 107 14.57 22.58 6.32
C TYR A 107 15.77 23.51 6.44
N SER A 108 16.26 23.99 5.29
CA SER A 108 17.19 25.11 5.22
C SER A 108 16.46 26.45 5.08
N ALA A 109 17.13 27.51 5.43
CA ALA A 109 16.72 28.84 4.99
C ALA A 109 16.74 28.94 3.45
N ALA A 110 15.94 29.84 2.90
CA ALA A 110 15.88 30.09 1.47
C ALA A 110 17.23 30.68 0.97
N TYR A 111 17.81 30.07 -0.04
CA TYR A 111 18.95 30.59 -0.79
C TYR A 111 18.45 31.48 -1.92
N THR A 112 18.83 32.75 -1.94
CA THR A 112 18.27 33.79 -2.82
C THR A 112 19.27 34.43 -3.78
N ALA A 113 20.55 34.02 -3.72
CA ALA A 113 21.60 34.68 -4.50
C ALA A 113 21.61 34.32 -6.02
N GLY A 114 20.62 33.55 -6.49
CA GLY A 114 20.51 33.15 -7.89
C GLY A 114 21.45 32.01 -8.27
N LEU A 115 21.13 31.37 -9.39
CA LEU A 115 21.95 30.31 -9.99
C LEU A 115 21.72 30.27 -11.49
N THR A 116 22.81 30.27 -12.26
CA THR A 116 22.80 29.92 -13.68
C THR A 116 23.51 28.58 -13.84
N SER A 117 22.84 27.61 -14.47
CA SER A 117 23.38 26.28 -14.67
C SER A 117 23.20 25.80 -16.12
N THR A 118 24.16 24.97 -16.56
CA THR A 118 24.10 24.27 -17.85
C THR A 118 24.39 22.79 -17.67
N ALA A 119 24.02 21.98 -18.64
CA ALA A 119 24.29 20.55 -18.62
C ALA A 119 25.79 20.27 -18.38
N GLY A 120 26.09 19.28 -17.58
CA GLY A 120 27.44 18.89 -17.21
C GLY A 120 28.09 19.72 -16.09
N GLN A 121 27.42 20.73 -15.54
CA GLN A 121 27.90 21.47 -14.38
C GLN A 121 27.41 20.85 -13.07
N GLY A 122 28.26 20.87 -12.04
CA GLY A 122 27.94 20.42 -10.69
C GLY A 122 27.96 21.57 -9.70
N PHE A 123 27.01 21.56 -8.76
CA PHE A 123 26.88 22.53 -7.70
C PHE A 123 26.64 21.81 -6.37
N LEU A 124 27.18 22.33 -5.28
CA LEU A 124 27.06 21.75 -3.94
C LEU A 124 26.47 22.76 -2.96
N PHE A 125 25.37 22.41 -2.34
CA PHE A 125 24.90 23.05 -1.12
C PHE A 125 25.57 22.43 0.10
N THR A 126 26.30 23.26 0.84
CA THR A 126 26.87 22.90 2.16
C THR A 126 26.07 23.61 3.24
N PRO A 127 25.42 22.85 4.14
CA PRO A 127 24.65 23.43 5.22
C PRO A 127 25.56 24.04 6.30
N GLN A 128 25.10 25.14 6.85
CA GLN A 128 25.71 25.80 8.01
C GLN A 128 24.67 25.82 9.13
N THR A 129 24.83 24.98 10.14
CA THR A 129 23.90 24.91 11.27
C THR A 129 23.89 26.23 12.06
N THR A 130 22.69 26.70 12.34
CA THR A 130 22.46 27.92 13.14
C THR A 130 21.57 27.59 14.34
N THR A 131 21.39 28.51 15.27
CA THR A 131 20.50 28.32 16.43
C THR A 131 19.05 28.02 16.06
N ASN A 132 18.61 28.45 14.86
CA ASN A 132 17.21 28.35 14.39
C ASN A 132 17.07 27.59 13.07
N GLY A 133 17.95 26.62 12.80
CA GLY A 133 17.89 25.82 11.58
C GLY A 133 19.24 25.75 10.85
N CYS A 134 19.23 25.80 9.53
CA CYS A 134 20.43 25.70 8.70
C CYS A 134 20.35 26.72 7.56
N THR A 135 21.46 27.36 7.22
CA THR A 135 21.63 28.16 6.00
C THR A 135 22.46 27.39 4.99
N LEU A 136 22.37 27.75 3.71
CA LEU A 136 23.07 27.07 2.63
C LEU A 136 24.16 27.96 2.03
N THR A 137 25.34 27.40 1.87
CA THR A 137 26.40 27.95 1.04
C THR A 137 26.49 27.18 -0.26
N LEU A 138 26.45 27.86 -1.41
CA LEU A 138 26.56 27.24 -2.74
C LEU A 138 28.00 27.28 -3.23
N SER A 139 28.53 26.15 -3.64
CA SER A 139 29.84 26.03 -4.29
C SER A 139 29.67 25.44 -5.70
N TYR A 140 30.41 26.00 -6.65
CA TYR A 140 30.54 25.43 -7.98
C TYR A 140 31.61 24.34 -7.98
N LEU A 141 31.25 23.14 -8.39
CA LEU A 141 32.14 21.98 -8.39
C LEU A 141 32.92 21.81 -9.72
N GLY A 142 32.54 22.53 -10.76
CA GLY A 142 33.17 22.42 -12.09
C GLY A 142 32.26 21.78 -13.13
N THR A 143 32.90 21.27 -14.19
CA THR A 143 32.24 20.55 -15.31
C THR A 143 32.56 19.05 -15.27
N GLY A 144 31.86 18.25 -16.07
CA GLY A 144 32.03 16.79 -16.11
C GLY A 144 31.08 16.02 -15.20
N TYR A 145 30.05 16.69 -14.63
CA TYR A 145 29.02 16.09 -13.81
C TYR A 145 27.87 15.59 -14.69
N ASN A 146 27.75 14.26 -14.81
CA ASN A 146 26.81 13.62 -15.73
C ASN A 146 25.37 13.51 -15.19
N GLY A 147 25.12 14.02 -14.00
CA GLY A 147 23.81 13.93 -13.34
C GLY A 147 23.41 12.51 -12.95
N VAL A 148 22.14 12.34 -12.66
CA VAL A 148 21.55 11.02 -12.33
C VAL A 148 21.42 10.20 -13.60
N THR A 149 21.83 8.95 -13.53
CA THR A 149 21.66 7.95 -14.59
C THR A 149 21.16 6.64 -14.00
N PHE A 150 20.49 5.84 -14.81
CA PHE A 150 19.96 4.55 -14.42
C PHE A 150 20.51 3.45 -15.32
N SER A 151 20.84 2.31 -14.72
CA SER A 151 21.22 1.11 -15.44
C SER A 151 20.09 0.59 -16.34
N THR A 152 20.40 -0.24 -17.30
CA THR A 152 19.39 -0.90 -18.15
C THR A 152 18.42 -1.73 -17.29
N THR A 153 18.91 -2.40 -16.26
CA THR A 153 18.08 -3.18 -15.33
C THR A 153 17.09 -2.29 -14.58
N GLU A 154 17.56 -1.17 -14.00
CA GLU A 154 16.68 -0.23 -13.28
C GLU A 154 15.62 0.39 -14.20
N LYS A 155 15.97 0.72 -15.45
CA LYS A 155 15.01 1.21 -16.45
C LYS A 155 13.97 0.15 -16.83
N ASN A 156 14.38 -1.10 -16.94
CA ASN A 156 13.47 -2.19 -17.25
C ASN A 156 12.56 -2.53 -16.06
N ASN A 157 13.09 -2.48 -14.84
CA ASN A 157 12.31 -2.69 -13.60
C ASN A 157 11.36 -1.51 -13.31
N CYS A 158 11.65 -0.32 -13.86
CA CYS A 158 10.95 0.93 -13.53
C CYS A 158 11.10 1.39 -12.09
N TYR A 159 12.05 0.85 -11.35
CA TYR A 159 12.42 1.28 -10.02
C TYR A 159 13.88 0.97 -9.68
N LYS A 160 14.36 1.61 -8.63
CA LYS A 160 15.62 1.32 -7.94
C LYS A 160 15.39 1.31 -6.45
N LEU A 161 15.90 0.30 -5.75
CA LEU A 161 15.91 0.21 -4.30
C LEU A 161 17.25 0.68 -3.75
N ASP A 162 17.22 1.49 -2.72
CA ASP A 162 18.34 1.85 -1.88
C ASP A 162 18.01 1.40 -0.44
N GLU A 163 18.34 0.16 -0.12
CA GLU A 163 18.03 -0.46 1.16
C GLU A 163 18.79 0.20 2.31
N ALA A 164 20.02 0.65 2.05
CA ALA A 164 20.85 1.29 3.06
C ALA A 164 20.24 2.60 3.57
N ASN A 165 19.62 3.37 2.68
CA ASN A 165 18.94 4.62 2.97
C ASN A 165 17.40 4.46 3.07
N ARG A 166 16.89 3.22 2.96
CA ARG A 166 15.45 2.89 2.98
C ARG A 166 14.65 3.74 1.98
N GLN A 167 15.12 3.77 0.73
CA GLN A 167 14.51 4.58 -0.33
C GLN A 167 14.20 3.76 -1.56
N ILE A 168 13.13 4.13 -2.24
CA ILE A 168 12.77 3.67 -3.57
C ILE A 168 12.75 4.85 -4.54
N THR A 169 13.31 4.63 -5.73
CA THR A 169 13.18 5.55 -6.86
C THR A 169 12.31 4.90 -7.92
N PHE A 170 11.18 5.50 -8.24
CA PHE A 170 10.38 5.12 -9.42
C PHE A 170 10.95 5.76 -10.67
N ILE A 171 11.01 5.00 -11.77
CA ILE A 171 11.71 5.37 -13.01
C ILE A 171 10.79 5.12 -14.21
N PHE A 172 10.52 6.18 -14.96
CA PHE A 172 9.81 6.09 -16.24
C PHE A 172 10.78 6.48 -17.36
N SER A 173 11.27 5.49 -18.11
CA SER A 173 12.25 5.72 -19.19
C SER A 173 11.56 5.95 -20.53
N THR A 174 11.69 7.13 -21.09
CA THR A 174 11.15 7.45 -22.43
C THR A 174 11.83 6.66 -23.56
N SER A 175 12.99 6.08 -23.31
CA SER A 175 13.69 5.23 -24.27
C SER A 175 13.26 3.76 -24.22
N ALA A 176 12.48 3.34 -23.23
CA ALA A 176 11.99 1.98 -23.14
C ALA A 176 10.96 1.70 -24.25
N LYS A 177 11.17 0.63 -25.02
CA LYS A 177 10.29 0.27 -26.14
C LYS A 177 8.80 0.16 -25.75
N ARG A 178 8.51 -0.29 -24.53
CA ARG A 178 7.15 -0.48 -24.03
C ARG A 178 6.38 0.83 -23.83
N PHE A 179 7.09 1.94 -23.56
CA PHE A 179 6.43 3.24 -23.38
C PHE A 179 6.28 4.00 -24.71
N ASN A 180 7.23 3.81 -25.62
CA ASN A 180 7.22 4.33 -27.00
C ASN A 180 6.72 5.78 -27.12
N ILE A 181 7.25 6.66 -26.28
CA ILE A 181 6.87 8.06 -26.23
C ILE A 181 8.11 8.95 -26.17
N ALA A 182 8.14 10.02 -26.96
CA ALA A 182 9.22 10.99 -26.89
C ALA A 182 9.04 11.93 -25.67
N LYS A 183 10.16 12.37 -25.08
CA LYS A 183 10.10 13.31 -23.95
C LYS A 183 9.27 14.55 -24.25
N SER A 184 9.38 15.10 -25.47
CA SER A 184 8.65 16.30 -25.90
C SER A 184 7.12 16.13 -25.89
N GLU A 185 6.66 14.88 -25.95
CA GLU A 185 5.23 14.55 -25.90
C GLU A 185 4.71 14.39 -24.46
N VAL A 186 5.60 14.31 -23.47
CA VAL A 186 5.24 14.09 -22.06
C VAL A 186 5.18 15.42 -21.32
N SER A 187 4.02 15.74 -20.76
CA SER A 187 3.81 16.89 -19.87
C SER A 187 4.04 16.50 -18.41
N LYS A 188 3.42 15.39 -17.96
CA LYS A 188 3.55 14.89 -16.59
C LYS A 188 3.55 13.37 -16.58
N VAL A 189 4.22 12.80 -15.58
CA VAL A 189 4.15 11.37 -15.26
C VAL A 189 3.89 11.23 -13.77
N TYR A 190 2.94 10.40 -13.41
CA TYR A 190 2.66 10.01 -12.04
C TYR A 190 2.91 8.52 -11.88
N VAL A 191 3.47 8.09 -10.77
CA VAL A 191 3.38 6.71 -10.32
C VAL A 191 2.15 6.61 -9.42
N TYR A 192 1.29 5.65 -9.67
CA TYR A 192 0.07 5.46 -8.89
C TYR A 192 -0.24 3.98 -8.73
N GLY A 193 -1.11 3.66 -7.80
CA GLY A 193 -1.49 2.30 -7.48
C GLY A 193 -1.83 2.16 -6.01
N SER A 194 -1.46 1.05 -5.39
CA SER A 194 -1.68 0.85 -3.96
C SER A 194 -1.06 1.95 -3.11
N LEU A 195 0.09 2.46 -3.52
CA LEU A 195 0.82 3.55 -2.82
C LEU A 195 0.06 4.89 -2.78
N SER A 196 -0.74 5.20 -3.78
CA SER A 196 -1.54 6.44 -3.88
C SER A 196 -3.03 6.20 -3.63
N VAL A 197 -3.39 5.01 -3.14
CA VAL A 197 -4.79 4.57 -2.99
C VAL A 197 -5.55 4.69 -4.33
N TRP A 198 -4.85 4.38 -5.42
CA TRP A 198 -5.33 4.45 -6.80
C TRP A 198 -5.68 5.85 -7.31
N ASP A 199 -5.28 6.92 -6.58
CA ASP A 199 -5.33 8.28 -7.12
C ASP A 199 -4.18 8.49 -8.10
N LYS A 200 -4.50 8.59 -9.38
CA LYS A 200 -3.54 8.74 -10.47
C LYS A 200 -3.10 10.19 -10.72
N THR A 201 -3.61 11.13 -9.98
CA THR A 201 -3.29 12.57 -10.11
C THR A 201 -2.71 13.17 -8.85
N ASP A 202 -2.42 12.35 -7.82
CA ASP A 202 -1.79 12.83 -6.59
C ASP A 202 -0.38 13.38 -6.88
N GLU A 203 -0.22 14.69 -6.74
CA GLU A 203 1.05 15.40 -6.98
C GLU A 203 2.19 14.92 -6.06
N SER A 204 1.88 14.24 -4.95
CA SER A 204 2.89 13.60 -4.09
C SER A 204 3.63 12.46 -4.79
N TYR A 205 3.02 11.88 -5.82
CA TYR A 205 3.58 10.76 -6.60
C TYR A 205 3.94 11.14 -8.03
N ARG A 206 3.94 12.44 -8.36
CA ARG A 206 4.41 12.91 -9.66
C ARG A 206 5.93 12.76 -9.75
N LEU A 207 6.42 12.21 -10.87
CA LEU A 207 7.84 12.12 -11.17
C LEU A 207 8.35 13.47 -11.67
N THR A 208 8.86 14.28 -10.75
CA THR A 208 9.25 15.67 -11.01
C THR A 208 10.66 15.84 -11.53
N ASN A 209 11.52 14.83 -11.33
CA ASN A 209 12.89 14.84 -11.77
C ASN A 209 13.00 14.27 -13.21
N TYR A 210 14.00 14.75 -13.95
CA TYR A 210 14.34 14.22 -15.25
C TYR A 210 15.83 13.98 -15.34
N SER A 211 16.24 12.72 -15.52
CA SER A 211 17.65 12.31 -15.53
C SER A 211 18.34 12.64 -16.84
N SER A 212 19.67 12.74 -16.81
CA SER A 212 20.50 13.02 -17.97
C SER A 212 20.40 11.94 -19.06
N ASP A 213 20.01 10.72 -18.70
CA ASP A 213 19.83 9.58 -19.61
C ASP A 213 18.38 9.31 -20.02
N GLY A 214 17.47 10.29 -19.82
CA GLY A 214 16.15 10.30 -20.43
C GLY A 214 15.04 9.66 -19.61
N CYS A 215 15.14 9.68 -18.28
CA CYS A 215 14.11 9.13 -17.40
C CYS A 215 13.42 10.21 -16.57
N PHE A 216 12.09 10.15 -16.49
CA PHE A 216 11.38 10.81 -15.38
C PHE A 216 11.53 9.94 -14.14
N TYR A 217 11.81 10.55 -12.98
CA TYR A 217 11.99 9.79 -11.75
C TYR A 217 11.57 10.57 -10.51
N ARG A 218 11.34 9.84 -9.44
CA ARG A 218 11.15 10.38 -8.09
C ARG A 218 11.61 9.37 -7.05
N THR A 219 12.38 9.85 -6.08
CA THR A 219 12.81 9.07 -4.91
C THR A 219 11.87 9.34 -3.74
N MET A 220 11.51 8.29 -3.01
CA MET A 220 10.63 8.34 -1.84
C MET A 220 11.18 7.42 -0.75
N PRO A 221 10.94 7.70 0.55
CA PRO A 221 11.26 6.75 1.60
C PRO A 221 10.35 5.51 1.49
N PHE A 222 10.81 4.36 1.96
CA PHE A 222 9.99 3.14 2.02
C PHE A 222 8.69 3.36 2.75
N GLU A 223 8.71 4.14 3.84
CA GLU A 223 7.54 4.48 4.65
C GLU A 223 6.43 5.16 3.84
N ALA A 224 6.78 5.96 2.82
CA ALA A 224 5.81 6.60 1.95
C ALA A 224 5.09 5.62 1.01
N VAL A 225 5.71 4.48 0.72
CA VAL A 225 5.20 3.41 -0.14
C VAL A 225 4.57 2.31 0.70
N GLU A 226 5.18 2.03 1.84
CA GLU A 226 4.81 1.02 2.81
C GLU A 226 3.43 1.28 3.42
N ARG A 227 3.13 2.52 3.77
CA ARG A 227 1.85 2.90 4.40
C ARG A 227 0.63 2.45 3.59
N VAL A 228 0.73 2.48 2.29
CA VAL A 228 -0.37 2.16 1.36
C VAL A 228 -0.03 1.01 0.44
N GLY A 229 1.20 0.53 0.49
CA GLY A 229 1.60 -0.71 -0.12
C GLY A 229 1.19 -1.86 0.79
N ASN A 230 0.80 -2.95 0.21
CA ASN A 230 0.50 -4.18 0.93
C ASN A 230 1.78 -4.80 1.49
N CYS A 231 2.53 -4.02 2.26
CA CYS A 231 3.51 -4.54 3.18
C CYS A 231 4.46 -5.55 2.60
N GLY A 232 5.32 -5.06 1.80
CA GLY A 232 6.18 -5.87 1.00
C GLY A 232 5.67 -6.04 -0.42
N GLN A 233 4.41 -5.73 -0.74
CA GLN A 233 3.90 -5.80 -2.10
C GLN A 233 3.27 -4.48 -2.53
N VAL A 234 3.99 -3.72 -3.36
CA VAL A 234 3.49 -2.49 -3.96
C VAL A 234 3.02 -2.77 -5.38
N GLU A 235 1.75 -2.54 -5.63
CA GLU A 235 1.20 -2.57 -6.97
C GLU A 235 1.20 -1.15 -7.53
N TYR A 236 1.78 -0.94 -8.73
CA TYR A 236 1.88 0.38 -9.31
C TYR A 236 1.84 0.37 -10.85
N LEU A 237 1.38 1.50 -11.40
CA LEU A 237 1.39 1.83 -12.83
C LEU A 237 1.90 3.26 -12.98
N PHE A 238 2.11 3.66 -14.24
CA PHE A 238 2.34 5.06 -14.57
C PHE A 238 1.12 5.65 -15.26
N HIS A 239 0.71 6.83 -14.81
CA HIS A 239 -0.25 7.68 -15.49
C HIS A 239 0.52 8.78 -16.21
N VAL A 240 0.37 8.86 -17.53
CA VAL A 240 1.10 9.79 -18.40
C VAL A 240 0.11 10.82 -18.96
N VAL A 241 0.41 12.09 -18.70
CA VAL A 241 -0.29 13.24 -19.32
C VAL A 241 0.61 13.78 -20.41
N LYS A 242 0.10 13.83 -21.64
CA LYS A 242 0.83 14.34 -22.80
C LYS A 242 0.74 15.86 -22.91
N SER A 243 1.58 16.42 -23.77
CA SER A 243 1.61 17.86 -24.07
C SER A 243 0.33 18.35 -24.75
N ASP A 244 -0.43 17.48 -25.41
CA ASP A 244 -1.75 17.75 -26.00
C ASP A 244 -2.92 17.54 -25.02
N ASN A 245 -2.63 17.27 -23.74
CA ASN A 245 -3.55 16.93 -22.65
C ASN A 245 -4.27 15.58 -22.82
N SER A 246 -3.88 14.74 -23.76
CA SER A 246 -4.32 13.35 -23.76
C SER A 246 -3.62 12.57 -22.64
N GLU A 247 -4.32 11.58 -22.11
CA GLU A 247 -3.85 10.81 -20.96
C GLU A 247 -3.94 9.30 -21.23
N TYR A 248 -3.03 8.52 -20.66
CA TYR A 248 -3.12 7.08 -20.69
C TYR A 248 -2.37 6.47 -19.51
N ASP A 249 -2.77 5.25 -19.17
CA ASP A 249 -2.14 4.46 -18.14
C ASP A 249 -1.26 3.39 -18.78
N VAL A 250 -0.06 3.17 -18.22
CA VAL A 250 0.87 2.18 -18.73
C VAL A 250 1.43 1.36 -17.56
N ARG A 251 1.52 0.06 -17.76
CA ARG A 251 2.15 -0.83 -16.78
C ARG A 251 3.64 -0.59 -16.71
N SER A 252 4.16 -0.56 -15.49
CA SER A 252 5.58 -0.41 -15.24
C SER A 252 6.40 -1.57 -15.81
N HIS A 253 5.83 -2.76 -15.85
CA HIS A 253 6.52 -3.99 -16.18
C HIS A 253 5.57 -4.99 -16.85
N SER A 254 6.12 -5.78 -17.77
CA SER A 254 5.48 -7.00 -18.30
C SER A 254 6.41 -8.19 -17.99
N SER A 255 5.83 -9.28 -17.52
CA SER A 255 6.53 -10.54 -17.22
C SER A 255 7.31 -11.14 -18.42
N TRP A 256 7.12 -10.59 -19.61
CA TRP A 256 7.73 -11.03 -20.86
C TRP A 256 9.07 -10.39 -21.15
N GLU A 257 9.44 -9.32 -20.48
CA GLU A 257 10.69 -8.60 -20.71
C GLU A 257 11.77 -9.17 -19.78
N GLY A 258 12.56 -10.10 -20.29
CA GLY A 258 13.60 -10.78 -19.52
C GLY A 258 14.62 -9.83 -18.86
N GLY A 259 15.25 -10.28 -17.78
CA GLY A 259 16.29 -9.57 -17.04
C GLY A 259 15.83 -9.01 -15.69
N ILE A 260 14.61 -9.27 -15.27
CA ILE A 260 14.05 -8.86 -13.99
C ILE A 260 14.12 -10.04 -13.02
N ASP A 261 14.47 -9.76 -11.78
CA ASP A 261 14.34 -10.76 -10.74
C ASP A 261 12.86 -11.03 -10.49
N SER A 262 12.37 -12.14 -11.06
CA SER A 262 10.97 -12.54 -11.00
C SER A 262 10.47 -12.82 -9.58
N ARG A 263 11.36 -12.88 -8.59
CA ARG A 263 10.99 -13.00 -7.17
C ARG A 263 10.48 -11.67 -6.61
N LEU A 264 10.88 -10.53 -7.19
CA LEU A 264 10.62 -9.20 -6.67
C LEU A 264 9.56 -8.43 -7.47
N VAL A 265 9.30 -8.80 -8.73
CA VAL A 265 8.39 -8.06 -9.62
C VAL A 265 7.43 -9.02 -10.31
N PHE A 266 6.15 -8.81 -10.07
CA PHE A 266 5.07 -9.62 -10.62
C PHE A 266 4.12 -8.73 -11.40
N ASP A 267 4.26 -8.71 -12.72
CA ASP A 267 3.53 -7.83 -13.61
C ASP A 267 3.78 -6.34 -13.20
N ASN A 268 2.83 -5.64 -12.67
CA ASN A 268 2.99 -4.29 -12.13
C ASN A 268 3.09 -4.28 -10.58
N LYS A 269 3.51 -5.37 -9.97
CA LYS A 269 3.67 -5.49 -8.52
C LYS A 269 5.14 -5.65 -8.16
N MET A 270 5.55 -4.96 -7.13
CA MET A 270 6.89 -5.01 -6.58
C MET A 270 6.82 -5.46 -5.12
N LEU A 271 7.71 -6.35 -4.74
CA LEU A 271 7.88 -6.73 -3.34
C LEU A 271 8.93 -5.83 -2.67
N LEU A 272 8.53 -5.14 -1.62
CA LEU A 272 9.43 -4.49 -0.68
C LEU A 272 9.57 -5.41 0.53
N ALA A 273 10.76 -5.97 0.72
CA ALA A 273 11.03 -6.77 1.91
C ALA A 273 11.01 -5.91 3.17
N MET A 274 10.26 -6.38 4.16
CA MET A 274 10.34 -5.85 5.51
C MET A 274 11.48 -6.53 6.28
N PRO A 275 12.10 -5.87 7.27
CA PRO A 275 13.05 -6.54 8.13
C PRO A 275 12.44 -7.80 8.73
N GLY A 276 13.07 -8.95 8.49
CA GLY A 276 12.61 -10.26 8.94
C GLY A 276 11.71 -11.04 7.97
N ASP A 277 11.32 -10.47 6.83
CA ASP A 277 10.57 -11.18 5.80
C ASP A 277 11.49 -12.12 5.00
N ASP A 278 10.99 -13.33 4.72
CA ASP A 278 11.63 -14.29 3.82
C ASP A 278 11.06 -14.08 2.40
N LEU A 279 11.83 -13.43 1.52
CA LEU A 279 11.42 -13.14 0.15
C LEU A 279 11.14 -14.41 -0.68
N ASP A 280 11.88 -15.48 -0.46
CA ASP A 280 11.67 -16.74 -1.18
C ASP A 280 10.34 -17.38 -0.74
N GLU A 281 9.98 -17.28 0.54
CA GLU A 281 8.68 -17.72 1.03
C GLU A 281 7.54 -16.88 0.43
N ILE A 282 7.66 -15.56 0.44
CA ILE A 282 6.66 -14.64 -0.13
C ILE A 282 6.47 -14.94 -1.62
N ALA A 283 7.54 -15.07 -2.40
CA ALA A 283 7.49 -15.37 -3.82
C ALA A 283 6.85 -16.74 -4.10
N SER A 284 7.20 -17.76 -3.31
CA SER A 284 6.63 -19.12 -3.41
C SER A 284 5.12 -19.12 -3.14
N ARG A 285 4.69 -18.43 -2.08
CA ARG A 285 3.26 -18.28 -1.75
C ARG A 285 2.49 -17.54 -2.83
N TRP A 286 3.11 -16.51 -3.40
CA TRP A 286 2.51 -15.75 -4.50
C TRP A 286 2.31 -16.63 -5.75
N GLN A 287 3.35 -17.37 -6.17
CA GLN A 287 3.25 -18.32 -7.30
C GLN A 287 2.18 -19.37 -7.06
N TYR A 288 2.09 -19.86 -5.82
CA TYR A 288 1.03 -20.78 -5.44
C TYR A 288 -0.36 -20.18 -5.64
N ALA A 289 -0.60 -18.96 -5.22
CA ALA A 289 -1.90 -18.30 -5.33
C ALA A 289 -2.28 -17.92 -6.78
N GLN A 290 -1.28 -17.61 -7.62
CA GLN A 290 -1.50 -17.26 -9.04
C GLN A 290 -1.97 -18.45 -9.88
N TYR A 291 -1.68 -19.67 -9.47
CA TYR A 291 -2.19 -20.84 -10.20
C TYR A 291 -3.68 -21.01 -9.97
N VAL A 292 -4.48 -20.83 -11.01
CA VAL A 292 -5.91 -21.17 -10.98
C VAL A 292 -6.07 -22.69 -10.98
N LYS A 293 -6.56 -23.23 -9.87
CA LYS A 293 -6.73 -24.68 -9.71
C LYS A 293 -8.04 -25.10 -10.39
N PRO A 294 -8.00 -25.87 -11.52
CA PRO A 294 -9.20 -26.28 -12.22
C PRO A 294 -10.02 -27.25 -11.36
N LEU A 295 -11.33 -27.32 -11.62
CA LEU A 295 -12.25 -28.15 -10.83
C LEU A 295 -11.82 -29.62 -10.73
N SER A 296 -11.20 -30.15 -11.79
CA SER A 296 -10.75 -31.55 -11.86
C SER A 296 -9.62 -31.89 -10.87
N GLU A 297 -8.90 -30.89 -10.35
CA GLU A 297 -7.80 -31.08 -9.40
C GLU A 297 -8.25 -30.98 -7.94
N TRP A 298 -9.49 -30.57 -7.69
CA TRP A 298 -10.03 -30.48 -6.34
C TRP A 298 -10.54 -31.84 -5.86
N ASN A 299 -10.04 -32.31 -4.71
CA ASN A 299 -10.61 -33.49 -4.04
C ASN A 299 -11.83 -33.07 -3.20
N LEU A 300 -12.98 -32.94 -3.88
CA LEU A 300 -14.20 -32.47 -3.21
C LEU A 300 -14.91 -33.58 -2.37
N THR A 301 -14.23 -34.70 -2.08
CA THR A 301 -14.61 -35.62 -1.01
C THR A 301 -13.94 -35.28 0.32
N ASP A 302 -12.93 -34.42 0.29
CA ASP A 302 -12.22 -33.90 1.46
C ASP A 302 -12.86 -32.60 1.94
N SER A 303 -13.29 -32.57 3.21
CA SER A 303 -13.92 -31.41 3.82
C SER A 303 -12.99 -30.17 3.88
N MET A 304 -11.66 -30.38 3.96
CA MET A 304 -10.69 -29.29 3.93
C MET A 304 -10.64 -28.62 2.55
N GLU A 305 -10.66 -29.41 1.46
CA GLU A 305 -10.70 -28.88 0.11
C GLU A 305 -12.05 -28.18 -0.18
N GLN A 306 -13.15 -28.68 0.37
CA GLN A 306 -14.46 -28.01 0.32
C GLN A 306 -14.42 -26.66 1.04
N ALA A 307 -13.81 -26.60 2.22
CA ALA A 307 -13.64 -25.35 2.98
C ALA A 307 -12.73 -24.35 2.25
N ARG A 308 -11.63 -24.82 1.64
CA ARG A 308 -10.71 -23.97 0.85
C ARG A 308 -11.40 -23.37 -0.37
N ILE A 309 -12.10 -24.18 -1.17
CA ILE A 309 -12.77 -23.69 -2.39
C ILE A 309 -13.86 -22.67 -2.06
N SER A 310 -14.56 -22.80 -0.93
CA SER A 310 -15.63 -21.89 -0.48
C SER A 310 -15.15 -20.74 0.37
N ASN A 311 -13.87 -20.70 0.70
CA ASN A 311 -13.29 -19.76 1.65
C ASN A 311 -13.99 -19.76 3.02
N PHE A 312 -14.69 -20.88 3.36
CA PHE A 312 -15.51 -21.00 4.55
C PHE A 312 -14.69 -21.49 5.73
N ARG A 313 -14.66 -20.71 6.80
CA ARG A 313 -13.98 -21.06 8.04
C ARG A 313 -14.41 -20.16 9.19
N ARG A 314 -14.08 -20.59 10.38
CA ARG A 314 -14.31 -19.82 11.61
C ARG A 314 -13.28 -18.70 11.74
N VAL A 315 -13.72 -17.52 12.20
CA VAL A 315 -12.86 -16.37 12.48
C VAL A 315 -12.03 -16.65 13.75
N PRO A 316 -10.71 -16.42 13.75
CA PRO A 316 -9.86 -16.62 14.93
C PRO A 316 -10.37 -15.83 16.15
N GLY A 317 -10.19 -16.39 17.34
CA GLY A 317 -10.67 -15.79 18.58
C GLY A 317 -12.17 -15.94 18.84
N THR A 318 -12.93 -16.57 17.91
CA THR A 318 -14.39 -16.74 18.02
C THR A 318 -14.82 -18.20 17.85
N LYS A 319 -15.99 -18.57 18.35
CA LYS A 319 -16.61 -19.88 18.13
C LYS A 319 -17.84 -19.80 17.21
N HIS A 320 -18.49 -18.66 17.14
CA HIS A 320 -19.78 -18.48 16.48
C HIS A 320 -19.77 -17.44 15.37
N LEU A 321 -18.60 -17.03 14.88
CA LEU A 321 -18.45 -16.18 13.68
C LEU A 321 -17.68 -16.93 12.62
N TYR A 322 -18.27 -17.06 11.45
CA TYR A 322 -17.69 -17.72 10.27
C TYR A 322 -17.52 -16.73 9.14
N ARG A 323 -16.44 -16.85 8.39
CA ARG A 323 -16.22 -16.07 7.15
C ARG A 323 -16.32 -16.98 5.94
N SER A 324 -16.71 -16.43 4.78
CA SER A 324 -16.82 -17.19 3.54
C SER A 324 -16.72 -16.31 2.29
N TYR A 325 -16.71 -16.98 1.13
CA TYR A 325 -17.10 -16.41 -0.15
C TYR A 325 -18.58 -15.97 -0.11
N HIS A 326 -19.04 -15.15 -1.11
CA HIS A 326 -20.44 -14.74 -1.17
C HIS A 326 -21.38 -15.95 -1.21
N PRO A 327 -22.50 -15.97 -0.47
CA PRO A 327 -23.35 -17.15 -0.34
C PRO A 327 -24.10 -17.54 -1.62
N TYR A 328 -24.34 -16.61 -2.55
CA TYR A 328 -25.11 -16.89 -3.77
C TYR A 328 -24.70 -16.07 -5.00
N ASP A 329 -23.95 -14.98 -4.88
CA ASP A 329 -23.57 -14.12 -5.99
C ASP A 329 -22.17 -14.49 -6.53
N PRO A 330 -22.05 -14.89 -7.81
CA PRO A 330 -20.77 -15.32 -8.37
C PRO A 330 -19.86 -14.10 -8.64
N ALA A 331 -18.60 -14.18 -8.25
CA ALA A 331 -17.62 -13.13 -8.50
C ALA A 331 -16.46 -13.56 -9.42
N ARG A 332 -16.40 -14.84 -9.80
CA ARG A 332 -15.36 -15.43 -10.67
C ARG A 332 -15.98 -16.40 -11.68
N GLU A 333 -16.95 -15.91 -12.45
CA GLU A 333 -17.71 -16.70 -13.44
C GLU A 333 -16.81 -17.36 -14.50
N GLN A 334 -15.64 -16.77 -14.79
CA GLN A 334 -14.68 -17.32 -15.73
C GLN A 334 -14.06 -18.66 -15.30
N TYR A 335 -14.16 -19.04 -14.02
CA TYR A 335 -13.57 -20.29 -13.51
C TYR A 335 -14.61 -21.39 -13.33
N ASP A 336 -14.25 -22.60 -13.73
CA ASP A 336 -15.10 -23.81 -13.64
C ASP A 336 -15.44 -24.22 -12.20
N THR A 337 -14.70 -23.68 -11.23
CA THR A 337 -14.91 -23.91 -9.79
C THR A 337 -16.08 -23.11 -9.20
N GLU A 338 -16.58 -22.07 -9.87
CA GLU A 338 -17.49 -21.09 -9.27
C GLU A 338 -18.80 -21.72 -8.75
N VAL A 339 -19.42 -22.60 -9.52
CA VAL A 339 -20.65 -23.30 -9.11
C VAL A 339 -20.43 -24.15 -7.86
N LYS A 340 -19.26 -24.82 -7.78
CA LYS A 340 -18.93 -25.64 -6.60
C LYS A 340 -18.59 -24.79 -5.38
N ARG A 341 -18.00 -23.63 -5.59
CA ARG A 341 -17.71 -22.65 -4.55
C ARG A 341 -18.99 -22.22 -3.84
N LEU A 342 -19.97 -21.72 -4.60
CA LEU A 342 -21.28 -21.31 -4.07
C LEU A 342 -22.02 -22.49 -3.43
N TYR A 343 -21.93 -23.68 -4.01
CA TYR A 343 -22.52 -24.89 -3.43
C TYR A 343 -21.96 -25.19 -2.02
N TYR A 344 -20.63 -25.14 -1.84
CA TYR A 344 -20.04 -25.46 -0.54
C TYR A 344 -20.21 -24.37 0.51
N VAL A 345 -20.30 -23.10 0.12
CA VAL A 345 -20.71 -22.03 1.07
C VAL A 345 -22.07 -22.37 1.67
N ARG A 346 -23.03 -22.71 0.81
CA ARG A 346 -24.37 -23.11 1.23
C ARG A 346 -24.33 -24.35 2.14
N GLN A 347 -23.62 -25.42 1.76
CA GLN A 347 -23.54 -26.65 2.54
C GLN A 347 -22.97 -26.40 3.95
N PHE A 348 -21.92 -25.59 4.07
CA PHE A 348 -21.36 -25.26 5.38
C PHE A 348 -22.28 -24.34 6.20
N ALA A 349 -22.92 -23.36 5.57
CA ALA A 349 -23.86 -22.49 6.27
C ALA A 349 -25.03 -23.29 6.87
N GLU A 350 -25.62 -24.22 6.11
CA GLU A 350 -26.66 -25.13 6.58
C GLU A 350 -26.13 -26.08 7.67
N GLN A 351 -24.93 -26.67 7.48
CA GLN A 351 -24.30 -27.60 8.43
C GLN A 351 -24.00 -26.95 9.78
N PHE A 352 -23.53 -25.71 9.78
CA PHE A 352 -23.19 -24.97 11.02
C PHE A 352 -24.38 -24.17 11.58
N GLY A 353 -25.53 -24.26 10.94
CA GLY A 353 -26.76 -23.63 11.39
C GLY A 353 -26.65 -22.11 11.45
N ILE A 354 -26.06 -21.49 10.41
CA ILE A 354 -25.94 -20.02 10.35
C ILE A 354 -27.32 -19.38 10.45
N ASN A 355 -27.49 -18.50 11.43
CA ASN A 355 -28.74 -17.81 11.72
C ASN A 355 -28.75 -16.34 11.29
N CYS A 356 -27.57 -15.71 11.21
CA CYS A 356 -27.42 -14.32 10.86
C CYS A 356 -26.33 -14.13 9.83
N ASP A 357 -26.47 -13.12 8.95
CA ASP A 357 -25.50 -12.78 7.93
C ASP A 357 -25.07 -11.31 8.02
N ILE A 358 -23.77 -11.06 7.74
CA ILE A 358 -23.15 -9.74 7.73
C ILE A 358 -22.55 -9.53 6.34
N ALA A 359 -23.28 -8.80 5.49
CA ALA A 359 -22.95 -8.57 4.10
C ALA A 359 -22.17 -7.26 3.93
N LEU A 360 -20.87 -7.37 3.62
CA LEU A 360 -19.97 -6.24 3.38
C LEU A 360 -20.01 -5.72 1.93
N SER A 361 -20.77 -6.37 1.05
CA SER A 361 -20.92 -5.96 -0.37
C SER A 361 -22.21 -5.18 -0.62
N GLY A 362 -23.01 -4.93 0.41
CA GLY A 362 -24.35 -4.41 0.27
C GLY A 362 -25.38 -5.48 -0.10
N ASP A 363 -26.60 -5.06 -0.40
CA ASP A 363 -27.68 -5.95 -0.78
C ASP A 363 -27.58 -6.37 -2.25
N MET A 364 -27.27 -7.65 -2.48
CA MET A 364 -27.19 -8.27 -3.83
C MET A 364 -28.43 -9.11 -4.16
N THR A 365 -29.52 -9.01 -3.41
CA THR A 365 -30.74 -9.79 -3.64
C THR A 365 -31.38 -9.49 -4.99
N SER A 366 -31.18 -8.29 -5.54
CA SER A 366 -31.62 -7.91 -6.89
C SER A 366 -30.97 -8.68 -8.03
N HIS A 367 -29.87 -9.41 -7.77
CA HIS A 367 -29.22 -10.28 -8.75
C HIS A 367 -29.96 -11.63 -8.90
N ALA A 368 -30.85 -11.96 -7.98
CA ALA A 368 -31.66 -13.19 -8.10
C ALA A 368 -32.43 -13.23 -9.43
N GLY A 369 -32.35 -14.38 -10.11
CA GLY A 369 -32.94 -14.59 -11.42
C GLY A 369 -32.06 -14.17 -12.61
N GLN A 370 -30.95 -13.43 -12.39
CA GLN A 370 -29.97 -13.15 -13.43
C GLN A 370 -29.21 -14.42 -13.80
N THR A 371 -28.72 -14.46 -15.05
CA THR A 371 -27.98 -15.61 -15.58
C THR A 371 -26.50 -15.28 -15.66
N TYR A 372 -25.66 -16.22 -15.24
CA TYR A 372 -24.21 -16.18 -15.43
C TYR A 372 -23.72 -17.43 -16.15
N THR A 373 -22.56 -17.34 -16.81
CA THR A 373 -21.97 -18.46 -17.56
C THR A 373 -20.70 -18.96 -16.87
N CYS A 374 -20.69 -20.25 -16.51
CA CYS A 374 -19.54 -20.90 -15.91
C CYS A 374 -19.19 -22.16 -16.69
N ALA A 375 -17.94 -22.32 -17.12
CA ALA A 375 -17.45 -23.43 -17.93
C ALA A 375 -18.34 -23.71 -19.16
N GLY A 376 -18.82 -22.66 -19.84
CA GLY A 376 -19.66 -22.75 -21.03
C GLY A 376 -21.13 -23.16 -20.78
N LYS A 377 -21.56 -23.22 -19.52
CA LYS A 377 -22.95 -23.51 -19.13
C LYS A 377 -23.57 -22.31 -18.44
N ASN A 378 -24.85 -22.08 -18.74
CA ASN A 378 -25.61 -21.01 -18.09
C ASN A 378 -26.22 -21.50 -16.78
N TYR A 379 -26.11 -20.71 -15.76
CA TYR A 379 -26.68 -20.88 -14.42
C TYR A 379 -27.49 -19.65 -14.06
N THR A 380 -28.51 -19.84 -13.24
CA THR A 380 -29.31 -18.74 -12.69
C THR A 380 -28.89 -18.48 -11.25
N ILE A 381 -28.68 -17.21 -10.88
CA ILE A 381 -28.41 -16.82 -9.50
C ILE A 381 -29.67 -17.10 -8.68
N THR A 382 -29.52 -17.95 -7.67
CA THR A 382 -30.62 -18.37 -6.80
C THR A 382 -30.21 -18.15 -5.35
N ILE A 383 -31.01 -17.37 -4.62
CA ILE A 383 -30.83 -17.20 -3.17
C ILE A 383 -31.17 -18.53 -2.49
N PRO A 384 -30.25 -19.16 -1.73
CA PRO A 384 -30.51 -20.42 -1.03
C PRO A 384 -31.65 -20.29 -0.01
N GLU A 385 -32.37 -21.38 0.25
CA GLU A 385 -33.52 -21.41 1.16
C GLU A 385 -33.12 -20.95 2.59
N TYR A 386 -31.98 -21.42 3.09
CA TYR A 386 -31.49 -20.97 4.40
C TYR A 386 -31.31 -19.46 4.46
N TYR A 387 -30.76 -18.85 3.37
CA TYR A 387 -30.54 -17.41 3.31
C TYR A 387 -31.86 -16.62 3.18
N GLN A 388 -32.83 -17.16 2.43
CA GLN A 388 -34.18 -16.60 2.38
C GLN A 388 -34.81 -16.56 3.78
N THR A 389 -34.58 -17.61 4.58
CA THR A 389 -35.03 -17.66 5.98
C THR A 389 -34.35 -16.59 6.84
N ILE A 390 -33.05 -16.39 6.67
CA ILE A 390 -32.30 -15.34 7.36
C ILE A 390 -32.87 -13.95 7.01
N ILE A 391 -33.13 -13.69 5.72
CA ILE A 391 -33.75 -12.44 5.24
C ILE A 391 -35.16 -12.26 5.87
N ALA A 392 -36.00 -13.30 5.80
CA ALA A 392 -37.36 -13.26 6.30
C ALA A 392 -37.45 -12.98 7.82
N ASN A 393 -36.41 -13.39 8.56
CA ASN A 393 -36.30 -13.14 10.00
C ASN A 393 -35.63 -11.80 10.34
N ASN A 394 -35.30 -10.96 9.35
CA ASN A 394 -34.54 -9.71 9.51
C ASN A 394 -33.17 -9.91 10.18
N ASN A 395 -32.52 -11.02 9.87
CA ASN A 395 -31.21 -11.41 10.43
C ASN A 395 -30.05 -11.15 9.46
N VAL A 396 -30.20 -10.22 8.51
CA VAL A 396 -29.12 -9.75 7.61
C VAL A 396 -28.76 -8.32 7.96
N LEU A 397 -27.47 -8.09 8.16
CA LEU A 397 -26.91 -6.75 8.22
C LEU A 397 -26.23 -6.42 6.87
N TYR A 398 -26.75 -5.44 6.16
CA TYR A 398 -26.09 -4.85 5.00
C TYR A 398 -25.27 -3.63 5.47
N VAL A 399 -24.00 -3.86 5.79
CA VAL A 399 -23.13 -2.88 6.46
C VAL A 399 -23.04 -1.57 5.67
N GLY A 400 -23.21 -0.46 6.36
CA GLY A 400 -23.05 0.89 5.82
C GLY A 400 -24.17 1.37 4.89
N THR A 401 -25.21 0.55 4.64
CA THR A 401 -26.31 0.95 3.73
C THR A 401 -27.17 2.06 4.31
N GLN A 402 -27.36 2.09 5.61
CA GLN A 402 -28.15 3.13 6.29
C GLN A 402 -27.51 4.52 6.12
N ASN A 403 -26.18 4.58 6.04
CA ASN A 403 -25.42 5.82 5.88
C ASN A 403 -24.99 6.08 4.41
N GLY A 404 -25.41 5.23 3.47
CA GLY A 404 -25.03 5.36 2.03
C GLY A 404 -23.57 5.04 1.73
N HIS A 405 -22.86 4.33 2.62
CA HIS A 405 -21.43 4.08 2.56
C HIS A 405 -21.08 2.60 2.76
N THR A 406 -21.51 1.74 1.84
CA THR A 406 -21.11 0.32 1.84
C THR A 406 -19.57 0.19 1.88
N PRO A 407 -19.02 -0.77 2.67
CA PRO A 407 -17.59 -0.97 2.80
C PRO A 407 -16.85 -1.10 1.47
N SER A 408 -15.82 -0.30 1.28
CA SER A 408 -14.92 -0.37 0.13
C SER A 408 -13.58 -0.99 0.53
N PHE A 409 -12.88 -1.56 -0.46
CA PHE A 409 -11.51 -2.08 -0.26
C PHE A 409 -10.60 -1.02 0.36
N ASN A 410 -10.58 0.19 -0.20
CA ASN A 410 -9.68 1.25 0.23
C ASN A 410 -9.89 1.62 1.70
N HIS A 411 -11.14 1.82 2.12
CA HIS A 411 -11.43 2.21 3.50
C HIS A 411 -11.25 1.05 4.49
N ALA A 412 -11.38 -0.20 4.06
CA ALA A 412 -11.11 -1.34 4.93
C ALA A 412 -9.62 -1.62 5.12
N ILE A 413 -8.81 -1.43 4.07
CA ILE A 413 -7.40 -1.81 4.08
C ILE A 413 -6.48 -0.59 4.29
N TYR A 414 -6.70 0.51 3.57
CA TYR A 414 -5.79 1.65 3.59
C TYR A 414 -6.18 2.76 4.56
N TYR A 415 -7.45 2.85 4.89
CA TYR A 415 -8.01 3.85 5.81
C TYR A 415 -8.73 3.22 6.99
N SER A 416 -8.27 2.03 7.43
CA SER A 416 -8.82 1.34 8.60
C SER A 416 -8.62 2.10 9.92
N ASP A 417 -7.72 3.08 9.92
CA ASP A 417 -7.52 4.02 11.03
C ASP A 417 -8.52 5.20 11.04
N GLY A 418 -9.41 5.27 10.05
CA GLY A 418 -10.37 6.36 9.92
C GLY A 418 -11.74 6.05 10.51
N ASP A 419 -12.48 7.12 10.81
CA ASP A 419 -13.81 7.09 11.44
C ASP A 419 -14.78 6.15 10.71
N ARG A 420 -14.77 6.15 9.37
CA ARG A 420 -15.67 5.31 8.57
C ARG A 420 -15.49 3.82 8.81
N PHE A 421 -14.27 3.33 8.92
CA PHE A 421 -14.03 1.93 9.21
C PHE A 421 -14.49 1.60 10.65
N ALA A 422 -14.22 2.50 11.58
CA ALA A 422 -14.63 2.34 12.97
C ALA A 422 -16.16 2.35 13.13
N GLU A 423 -16.87 3.21 12.41
CA GLU A 423 -18.34 3.21 12.34
C GLU A 423 -18.91 1.87 11.83
N TRP A 424 -18.30 1.29 10.78
CA TRP A 424 -18.70 -0.03 10.28
C TRP A 424 -18.44 -1.16 11.29
N ILE A 425 -17.31 -1.12 12.01
CA ILE A 425 -17.04 -2.09 13.07
C ILE A 425 -18.06 -1.93 14.22
N GLN A 426 -18.40 -0.69 14.57
CA GLN A 426 -19.45 -0.43 15.57
C GLN A 426 -20.79 -1.03 15.12
N GLU A 427 -21.24 -0.78 13.89
CA GLU A 427 -22.48 -1.31 13.32
C GLU A 427 -22.51 -2.86 13.38
N VAL A 428 -21.39 -3.50 13.03
CA VAL A 428 -21.26 -4.97 13.11
C VAL A 428 -21.30 -5.47 14.54
N VAL A 429 -20.62 -4.81 15.47
CA VAL A 429 -20.61 -5.20 16.87
C VAL A 429 -22.01 -5.04 17.48
N GLU A 430 -22.69 -3.92 17.24
CA GLU A 430 -24.05 -3.67 17.71
C GLU A 430 -25.03 -4.72 17.20
N PHE A 431 -24.95 -5.09 15.91
CA PHE A 431 -25.75 -6.18 15.35
C PHE A 431 -25.48 -7.53 16.02
N ILE A 432 -24.20 -7.87 16.25
CA ILE A 432 -23.84 -9.16 16.87
C ILE A 432 -24.32 -9.25 18.32
N ILE A 433 -24.18 -8.17 19.10
CA ILE A 433 -24.53 -8.20 20.54
C ILE A 433 -26.02 -8.07 20.81
N ASP A 434 -26.81 -7.66 19.82
CA ASP A 434 -28.28 -7.60 19.97
C ASP A 434 -28.85 -9.01 20.18
N ASP A 435 -29.68 -9.17 21.19
CA ASP A 435 -30.35 -10.44 21.53
C ASP A 435 -31.36 -10.90 20.46
N ALA A 436 -31.83 -9.98 19.61
CA ALA A 436 -32.69 -10.31 18.47
C ALA A 436 -31.96 -11.13 17.41
N HIS A 437 -30.64 -11.09 17.37
CA HIS A 437 -29.82 -11.76 16.37
C HIS A 437 -29.08 -12.97 16.97
N PRO A 438 -29.61 -14.19 16.78
CA PRO A 438 -29.03 -15.39 17.37
C PRO A 438 -27.75 -15.84 16.62
N ALA A 439 -26.74 -16.24 17.37
CA ALA A 439 -25.56 -16.92 16.81
C ALA A 439 -25.97 -18.31 16.20
N PRO A 440 -25.20 -18.89 15.26
CA PRO A 440 -23.94 -18.40 14.67
C PRO A 440 -24.16 -17.35 13.56
N PHE A 441 -23.09 -16.55 13.33
CA PHE A 441 -23.04 -15.50 12.33
C PHE A 441 -22.14 -15.91 11.15
N GLN A 442 -22.49 -15.45 9.95
CA GLN A 442 -21.63 -15.49 8.77
C GLN A 442 -21.26 -14.05 8.36
N ILE A 443 -20.02 -13.81 7.95
CA ILE A 443 -19.56 -12.53 7.41
C ILE A 443 -18.88 -12.74 6.08
N HIS A 444 -19.22 -11.93 5.07
CA HIS A 444 -18.68 -12.05 3.74
C HIS A 444 -18.66 -10.72 2.97
N CYS A 445 -17.84 -10.67 1.91
CA CYS A 445 -17.96 -9.70 0.82
C CYS A 445 -18.16 -10.46 -0.50
N ALA A 446 -17.64 -9.99 -1.64
CA ALA A 446 -17.71 -10.75 -2.89
C ALA A 446 -16.86 -12.03 -2.83
N LEU A 447 -15.55 -11.91 -2.56
CA LEU A 447 -14.62 -13.05 -2.47
C LEU A 447 -14.45 -13.59 -1.04
N GLY A 448 -14.92 -12.86 -0.04
CA GLY A 448 -14.57 -13.15 1.35
C GLY A 448 -13.10 -12.89 1.67
N ALA A 449 -12.42 -12.05 0.88
CA ALA A 449 -10.97 -11.81 0.96
C ALA A 449 -10.64 -10.51 1.73
N ASP A 450 -10.72 -9.36 1.08
CA ASP A 450 -10.16 -8.08 1.57
C ASP A 450 -11.02 -7.43 2.64
N ARG A 451 -12.22 -6.97 2.30
CA ARG A 451 -13.14 -6.35 3.26
C ARG A 451 -13.43 -7.32 4.41
N THR A 452 -13.77 -8.56 4.06
CA THR A 452 -14.00 -9.63 5.04
C THR A 452 -12.76 -9.88 5.89
N GLY A 453 -11.56 -9.88 5.30
CA GLY A 453 -10.31 -10.00 6.03
C GLY A 453 -10.14 -8.90 7.07
N ALA A 454 -10.20 -7.63 6.67
CA ALA A 454 -10.04 -6.50 7.59
C ALA A 454 -11.02 -6.54 8.76
N PHE A 455 -12.30 -6.86 8.49
CA PHE A 455 -13.32 -6.98 9.55
C PHE A 455 -13.05 -8.19 10.46
N CYS A 456 -12.76 -9.36 9.90
CA CYS A 456 -12.51 -10.57 10.69
C CYS A 456 -11.28 -10.46 11.57
N GLU A 457 -10.18 -9.88 11.04
CA GLU A 457 -8.95 -9.71 11.81
C GLU A 457 -9.14 -8.67 12.94
N THR A 458 -9.91 -7.59 12.68
CA THR A 458 -10.24 -6.61 13.70
C THR A 458 -11.14 -7.21 14.79
N ILE A 459 -12.20 -7.93 14.41
CA ILE A 459 -13.10 -8.61 15.36
C ILE A 459 -12.35 -9.70 16.13
N GLY A 460 -11.50 -10.46 15.45
CA GLY A 460 -10.64 -11.46 16.08
C GLY A 460 -9.72 -10.84 17.13
N ALA A 461 -9.09 -9.69 16.83
CA ALA A 461 -8.25 -8.96 17.77
C ALA A 461 -9.07 -8.44 18.97
N LEU A 462 -10.29 -7.92 18.76
CA LEU A 462 -11.22 -7.56 19.83
C LEU A 462 -11.60 -8.77 20.69
N CYS A 463 -11.57 -9.98 20.13
CA CYS A 463 -11.82 -11.25 20.82
C CYS A 463 -10.55 -11.97 21.31
N ASP A 464 -9.41 -11.27 21.40
CA ASP A 464 -8.12 -11.74 21.91
C ASP A 464 -7.45 -12.85 21.07
N ALA A 465 -7.72 -12.90 19.75
CA ALA A 465 -6.97 -13.77 18.86
C ALA A 465 -5.50 -13.33 18.79
N ASN A 466 -4.57 -14.29 18.79
CA ASN A 466 -3.15 -13.98 18.61
C ASN A 466 -2.83 -13.65 17.14
N TRP A 467 -1.73 -12.95 16.91
CA TRP A 467 -1.32 -12.55 15.56
C TRP A 467 -1.05 -13.74 14.63
N GLU A 468 -0.46 -14.81 15.13
CA GLU A 468 -0.17 -16.01 14.33
C GLU A 468 -1.45 -16.58 13.71
N ASP A 469 -2.52 -16.66 14.49
CA ASP A 469 -3.82 -17.15 14.03
C ASP A 469 -4.48 -16.21 13.03
N LEU A 470 -4.46 -14.89 13.30
CA LEU A 470 -5.00 -13.87 12.41
C LEU A 470 -4.25 -13.85 11.07
N SER A 471 -2.93 -13.82 11.11
CA SER A 471 -2.09 -13.79 9.90
C SER A 471 -2.28 -15.04 9.04
N TYR A 472 -2.38 -16.20 9.66
CA TYR A 472 -2.64 -17.46 8.96
C TYR A 472 -4.04 -17.49 8.35
N ASP A 473 -5.05 -17.01 9.09
CA ASP A 473 -6.42 -16.91 8.56
C ASP A 473 -6.47 -16.05 7.29
N TYR A 474 -5.87 -14.87 7.33
CA TYR A 474 -5.86 -13.99 6.16
C TYR A 474 -5.16 -14.63 4.95
N TYR A 475 -4.00 -15.27 5.16
CA TYR A 475 -3.27 -15.99 4.11
C TYR A 475 -4.11 -17.09 3.46
N ARG A 476 -4.92 -17.83 4.24
CA ARG A 476 -5.77 -18.91 3.75
C ARG A 476 -6.74 -18.49 2.63
N THR A 477 -7.06 -17.23 2.50
CA THR A 477 -7.83 -16.71 1.36
C THR A 477 -7.15 -17.04 0.02
N SER A 478 -5.81 -17.08 -0.03
CA SER A 478 -5.03 -17.48 -1.20
C SER A 478 -5.21 -18.95 -1.59
N GLU A 479 -5.68 -19.80 -0.66
CA GLU A 479 -5.93 -21.22 -0.90
C GLU A 479 -7.15 -21.46 -1.81
N MET A 480 -7.98 -20.44 -2.06
CA MET A 480 -9.05 -20.52 -3.08
C MET A 480 -8.50 -20.75 -4.49
N ARG A 481 -7.24 -20.43 -4.77
CA ARG A 481 -6.55 -20.64 -6.06
C ARG A 481 -7.28 -20.01 -7.24
N ILE A 482 -7.53 -18.72 -7.15
CA ILE A 482 -8.29 -17.92 -8.12
C ILE A 482 -7.55 -16.64 -8.54
N GLU A 483 -6.22 -16.69 -8.66
CA GLU A 483 -5.33 -15.54 -8.93
C GLU A 483 -5.36 -14.45 -7.85
N GLU A 484 -5.80 -14.79 -6.64
CA GLU A 484 -5.89 -13.84 -5.55
C GLU A 484 -4.85 -14.17 -4.47
N TYR A 485 -3.75 -13.43 -4.49
CA TYR A 485 -2.76 -13.52 -3.43
C TYR A 485 -3.06 -12.52 -2.33
N ARG A 486 -3.05 -13.00 -1.08
CA ARG A 486 -3.19 -12.14 0.10
C ARG A 486 -2.07 -12.44 1.08
N HIS A 487 -1.15 -11.50 1.18
CA HIS A 487 -0.06 -11.60 2.15
C HIS A 487 -0.54 -11.07 3.51
N PRO A 488 -0.21 -11.76 4.63
CA PRO A 488 -0.58 -11.33 5.98
C PRO A 488 -0.14 -9.91 6.33
N ASN A 489 0.97 -9.46 5.76
CA ASN A 489 1.43 -8.09 5.95
C ASN A 489 0.38 -7.03 5.57
N THR A 490 -0.52 -7.27 4.63
CA THR A 490 -1.61 -6.34 4.32
C THR A 490 -2.43 -5.99 5.58
N ILE A 491 -2.81 -7.01 6.35
CA ILE A 491 -3.55 -6.84 7.59
C ILE A 491 -2.65 -6.35 8.73
N ARG A 492 -1.41 -6.80 8.77
CA ARG A 492 -0.44 -6.32 9.76
C ARG A 492 -0.33 -4.79 9.76
N TYR A 493 -0.25 -4.18 8.58
CA TYR A 493 -0.15 -2.73 8.49
C TYR A 493 -1.48 -2.03 8.70
N SER A 494 -2.58 -2.61 8.23
CA SER A 494 -3.90 -2.10 8.52
C SER A 494 -4.13 -1.99 10.02
N LEU A 495 -3.87 -3.06 10.78
CA LEU A 495 -3.96 -3.06 12.24
C LEU A 495 -2.93 -2.12 12.89
N ARG A 496 -1.67 -2.12 12.43
CA ARG A 496 -0.65 -1.22 12.94
C ARG A 496 -1.03 0.25 12.74
N HIS A 497 -1.57 0.61 11.58
CA HIS A 497 -2.06 1.97 11.34
C HIS A 497 -3.19 2.35 12.27
N MET A 498 -4.13 1.44 12.45
CA MET A 498 -5.30 1.66 13.30
C MET A 498 -4.93 1.83 14.77
N CYS A 499 -4.10 0.95 15.33
CA CYS A 499 -3.83 0.93 16.76
C CYS A 499 -2.44 1.46 17.18
N GLY A 500 -1.58 1.83 16.21
CA GLY A 500 -0.25 2.42 16.48
C GLY A 500 0.83 1.43 16.93
N VAL A 501 0.53 0.13 17.03
CA VAL A 501 1.49 -0.92 17.43
C VAL A 501 1.55 -2.04 16.38
N ASP A 502 2.70 -2.68 16.25
CA ASP A 502 2.87 -3.77 15.28
C ASP A 502 2.33 -5.09 15.84
N PRO A 503 1.25 -5.67 15.28
CA PRO A 503 0.63 -6.87 15.79
C PRO A 503 1.56 -8.10 15.76
N ALA A 504 2.60 -8.11 14.93
CA ALA A 504 3.53 -9.23 14.85
C ALA A 504 4.57 -9.24 15.98
N THR A 505 4.84 -8.11 16.63
CA THR A 505 5.92 -7.96 17.60
C THR A 505 5.48 -7.43 18.96
N ASP A 506 4.33 -6.73 19.02
CA ASP A 506 3.83 -6.20 20.28
C ASP A 506 2.83 -7.16 20.94
N PRO A 507 3.13 -7.69 22.14
CA PRO A 507 2.24 -8.63 22.84
C PRO A 507 0.93 -7.99 23.29
N ASN A 508 0.84 -6.65 23.33
CA ASN A 508 -0.34 -5.91 23.76
C ASN A 508 -1.22 -5.42 22.61
N PHE A 509 -0.99 -5.89 21.36
CA PHE A 509 -1.68 -5.34 20.20
C PHE A 509 -3.22 -5.46 20.31
N ASN A 510 -3.75 -6.55 20.88
CA ASN A 510 -5.19 -6.71 21.09
C ASN A 510 -5.75 -5.61 22.00
N GLU A 511 -5.03 -5.27 23.07
CA GLU A 511 -5.43 -4.17 23.94
C GLU A 511 -5.36 -2.82 23.22
N ALA A 512 -4.32 -2.61 22.40
CA ALA A 512 -4.21 -1.40 21.58
C ALA A 512 -5.38 -1.27 20.58
N VAL A 513 -5.80 -2.37 19.95
CA VAL A 513 -6.99 -2.39 19.08
C VAL A 513 -8.26 -2.01 19.88
N LYS A 514 -8.47 -2.61 21.04
CA LYS A 514 -9.62 -2.25 21.91
C LYS A 514 -9.61 -0.77 22.28
N GLN A 515 -8.45 -0.27 22.69
CA GLN A 515 -8.30 1.13 23.09
C GLN A 515 -8.54 2.10 21.93
N HIS A 516 -8.17 1.75 20.71
CA HIS A 516 -8.51 2.54 19.52
C HIS A 516 -10.02 2.79 19.43
N PHE A 517 -10.84 1.74 19.54
CA PHE A 517 -12.30 1.88 19.46
C PHE A 517 -12.91 2.56 20.70
N ILE A 518 -12.37 2.32 21.89
CA ILE A 518 -12.87 2.94 23.12
C ILE A 518 -12.54 4.43 23.16
N GLN A 519 -11.31 4.81 22.86
CA GLN A 519 -10.86 6.20 22.89
C GLN A 519 -11.48 7.04 21.77
N GLY A 520 -11.75 6.42 20.61
CA GLY A 520 -12.50 7.05 19.52
C GLY A 520 -13.99 7.21 19.80
N GLY A 521 -14.51 6.57 20.87
CA GLY A 521 -15.92 6.67 21.26
C GLY A 521 -16.88 5.81 20.43
N TRP A 522 -16.35 4.88 19.61
CA TRP A 522 -17.18 3.98 18.78
C TRP A 522 -17.69 2.77 19.55
N LEU A 523 -16.88 2.22 20.46
CA LEU A 523 -17.28 1.09 21.31
C LEU A 523 -16.98 1.38 22.77
N THR A 524 -17.81 0.80 23.65
CA THR A 524 -17.53 0.74 25.09
C THR A 524 -16.84 -0.57 25.46
N ALA A 525 -16.17 -0.60 26.61
CA ALA A 525 -15.59 -1.82 27.15
C ALA A 525 -16.67 -2.92 27.37
N ASP A 526 -17.89 -2.52 27.77
CA ASP A 526 -19.00 -3.45 27.95
C ASP A 526 -19.49 -4.04 26.63
N GLN A 527 -19.54 -3.27 25.53
CA GLN A 527 -19.88 -3.80 24.21
C GLN A 527 -18.83 -4.80 23.71
N ILE A 528 -17.54 -4.53 23.93
CA ILE A 528 -16.46 -5.48 23.59
C ILE A 528 -16.57 -6.76 24.44
N ALA A 529 -16.89 -6.65 25.72
CA ALA A 529 -17.11 -7.80 26.58
C ALA A 529 -18.34 -8.61 26.13
N ALA A 530 -19.45 -7.95 25.77
CA ALA A 530 -20.64 -8.58 25.24
C ALA A 530 -20.38 -9.28 23.89
N LEU A 531 -19.61 -8.65 22.99
CA LEU A 531 -19.17 -9.26 21.72
C LEU A 531 -18.42 -10.57 21.98
N LYS A 532 -17.44 -10.55 22.88
CA LYS A 532 -16.67 -11.75 23.26
C LYS A 532 -17.57 -12.84 23.84
N ALA A 533 -18.49 -12.49 24.73
CA ALA A 533 -19.44 -13.42 25.34
C ALA A 533 -20.37 -14.04 24.28
N LYS A 534 -20.93 -13.23 23.37
CA LYS A 534 -21.83 -13.69 22.31
C LYS A 534 -21.12 -14.60 21.31
N LEU A 535 -19.89 -14.26 20.91
CA LEU A 535 -19.13 -15.03 19.92
C LEU A 535 -18.41 -16.24 20.52
N ASN A 536 -18.18 -16.31 21.82
CA ASN A 536 -17.46 -17.39 22.50
C ASN A 536 -18.30 -18.23 23.45
N GLY A 537 -19.64 -18.07 23.46
CA GLY A 537 -20.58 -18.75 24.37
C GLY A 537 -20.22 -20.20 24.71
N THR A 538 -20.87 -20.74 25.73
CA THR A 538 -20.45 -21.97 26.45
C THR A 538 -20.61 -23.29 25.68
N ASP A 539 -21.01 -23.28 24.38
CA ASP A 539 -21.42 -24.51 23.69
C ASP A 539 -20.43 -25.04 22.64
N SER A 540 -20.17 -26.33 22.82
CA SER A 540 -19.66 -27.41 21.96
C SER A 540 -18.57 -27.12 20.93
N THR A 541 -17.47 -27.87 21.05
CA THR A 541 -16.49 -28.12 20.00
C THR A 541 -17.18 -28.56 18.70
N THR A 542 -17.02 -27.76 17.64
CA THR A 542 -17.47 -28.10 16.29
C THR A 542 -16.43 -28.98 15.57
N ALA A 543 -16.84 -29.66 14.50
CA ALA A 543 -15.94 -30.46 13.68
C ALA A 543 -14.74 -29.65 13.14
N LEU A 544 -14.86 -28.31 12.99
CA LEU A 544 -13.75 -27.42 12.60
C LEU A 544 -12.74 -27.17 13.72
N ASP A 545 -13.12 -27.25 15.00
CA ASP A 545 -12.17 -27.20 16.13
C ASP A 545 -11.24 -28.41 16.11
N ASN A 546 -11.76 -29.57 15.73
CA ASN A 546 -10.97 -30.80 15.58
C ASN A 546 -10.04 -30.75 14.33
N GLN A 547 -10.36 -29.94 13.31
CA GLN A 547 -9.50 -29.81 12.13
C GLN A 547 -8.17 -29.11 12.44
N ARG A 548 -8.16 -28.15 13.36
CA ARG A 548 -6.94 -27.45 13.76
C ARG A 548 -6.04 -28.33 14.63
N SER A 549 -6.61 -29.16 15.49
CA SER A 549 -5.84 -30.13 16.30
C SER A 549 -5.25 -31.28 15.44
N ASN A 550 -5.77 -31.48 14.23
CA ASN A 550 -5.34 -32.49 13.28
C ASN A 550 -4.50 -31.94 12.11
N GLU A 551 -4.34 -30.62 11.98
CA GLU A 551 -3.33 -30.09 11.03
C GLU A 551 -1.95 -30.53 11.54
N PRO A 552 -1.16 -31.17 10.66
CA PRO A 552 0.17 -31.59 11.04
C PRO A 552 0.99 -30.36 11.41
N SER A 553 1.40 -30.28 12.67
CA SER A 553 2.32 -29.24 13.11
C SER A 553 3.58 -29.29 12.25
N THR A 554 3.64 -28.37 11.29
CA THR A 554 4.81 -28.24 10.40
C THR A 554 5.64 -27.09 10.92
N ARG A 555 6.86 -27.37 11.35
CA ARG A 555 7.80 -26.34 11.81
C ARG A 555 9.15 -26.53 11.14
N LYS A 556 9.82 -25.41 10.88
CA LYS A 556 11.23 -25.42 10.45
C LYS A 556 12.11 -25.61 11.68
N VAL A 557 13.04 -26.54 11.63
CA VAL A 557 14.01 -26.80 12.71
C VAL A 557 15.43 -26.80 12.17
N MET A 558 16.31 -26.10 12.87
CA MET A 558 17.76 -26.17 12.62
C MET A 558 18.36 -27.33 13.41
N LYS A 559 19.03 -28.24 12.71
CA LYS A 559 19.69 -29.40 13.33
C LYS A 559 21.05 -29.56 12.67
N ASP A 560 22.10 -29.51 13.46
CA ASP A 560 23.50 -29.63 12.99
C ASP A 560 23.86 -28.64 11.87
N GLY A 561 23.33 -27.41 11.95
CA GLY A 561 23.55 -26.34 10.96
C GLY A 561 22.71 -26.48 9.66
N ASN A 562 21.86 -27.50 9.56
CA ASN A 562 20.98 -27.70 8.41
C ASN A 562 19.51 -27.41 8.76
N LEU A 563 18.76 -26.86 7.80
CA LEU A 563 17.35 -26.60 7.94
C LEU A 563 16.52 -27.83 7.53
N TYR A 564 15.60 -28.22 8.39
CA TYR A 564 14.68 -29.34 8.17
C TYR A 564 13.24 -28.90 8.40
N ILE A 565 12.32 -29.70 7.88
CA ILE A 565 10.87 -29.56 8.13
C ILE A 565 10.46 -30.71 9.05
N GLU A 566 9.99 -30.39 10.24
CA GLU A 566 9.31 -31.38 11.10
C GLU A 566 7.80 -31.32 10.83
N ARG A 567 7.20 -32.49 10.55
CA ARG A 567 5.77 -32.65 10.35
C ARG A 567 5.30 -33.96 10.99
N ASN A 568 4.33 -33.87 11.90
CA ASN A 568 3.81 -35.04 12.64
C ASN A 568 4.89 -35.86 13.33
N GLY A 569 5.87 -35.20 13.93
CA GLY A 569 6.97 -35.88 14.63
C GLY A 569 8.01 -36.53 13.70
N LYS A 570 7.89 -36.36 12.38
CA LYS A 570 8.88 -36.81 11.39
C LYS A 570 9.66 -35.61 10.84
N THR A 571 10.95 -35.82 10.62
CA THR A 571 11.85 -34.82 10.05
C THR A 571 12.02 -35.08 8.55
N TYR A 572 11.95 -34.03 7.76
CA TYR A 572 12.11 -34.07 6.29
C TYR A 572 13.22 -33.09 5.87
N SER A 573 13.96 -33.44 4.83
CA SER A 573 14.83 -32.48 4.14
C SER A 573 13.99 -31.41 3.44
N LEU A 574 14.59 -30.30 3.02
CA LEU A 574 13.94 -29.25 2.22
C LEU A 574 13.40 -29.77 0.87
N THR A 575 13.92 -30.91 0.39
CA THR A 575 13.46 -31.60 -0.82
C THR A 575 12.32 -32.59 -0.54
N GLY A 576 11.83 -32.69 0.71
CA GLY A 576 10.72 -33.55 1.09
C GLY A 576 11.11 -35.01 1.39
N GLN A 577 12.39 -35.35 1.42
CA GLN A 577 12.86 -36.70 1.76
C GLN A 577 12.77 -36.91 3.28
N SER A 578 12.08 -37.95 3.72
CA SER A 578 12.02 -38.33 5.15
C SER A 578 13.40 -38.80 5.65
N LEU A 579 13.81 -38.28 6.80
CA LEU A 579 15.05 -38.61 7.47
C LEU A 579 14.83 -39.58 8.64
#